data_7619a59def994962d36024e786f8ac04
#
_entry.id   7619a59def994962d36024e786f8ac04
#
_cell.length_a   1.000
_cell.length_b   1.000
_cell.length_c   1.000
_cell.angle_alpha   90.00
_cell.angle_beta   90.00
_cell.angle_gamma   90.00
#
_symmetry.space_group_name_H-M   'P 1'
#
loop_
_entity.id
_entity.type
_entity.pdbx_description
1 polymer ?
#
loop_
_entity_poly.entity_id
_entity_poly.type
_entity_poly.pdbx_seq_one_letter_code
_entity_poly.pdbx_strand_id
1 'polypeptide(L)'
;MTPMNVGFLGLGKLGLPCALALDDEGHQVFGYDISEVTMKNIANKVLPYREEGSQELLDKNSMFLCYDSQDLVANCDIIFVPIQTPHDPRFEGTTRLTEERADFDYDWLKAGITDLNTQMESLDRFPIVVIISTVLPGTIEKEILGVLNPKFRLCYNPYFIAMGTTLADFRNPEMILFGTEDEDAAEVLQELYSTVHNAPFFRTTIKNAELIKVAYNTYIGMKIVYANTMMEICEKSGVDVDSVIDCLSMASDRLISPKYLRGGMGDGGGCHPRDNIAMSWLARELDLSFDFFETLMVGREYQTEWLAELLMTTSEASDRDPFMLGEAFKEQTNLTVGSPAILMKNMIQEGWGLDIPIHDPHTNDVPFPTEAKVFF
;
A
#
# COMPACT_ATOMS: atom_id res chain seq x y z
N MET A 1 5.79 28.35 -15.48
CA MET A 1 4.57 27.93 -14.78
C MET A 1 4.23 28.99 -13.75
N THR A 2 2.96 29.15 -13.38
CA THR A 2 2.57 30.12 -12.36
C THR A 2 2.89 29.54 -10.99
N PRO A 3 3.61 30.24 -10.10
CA PRO A 3 3.83 29.78 -8.75
C PRO A 3 2.50 29.54 -8.02
N MET A 4 2.42 28.45 -7.26
CA MET A 4 1.26 28.14 -6.41
C MET A 4 1.61 28.43 -4.95
N ASN A 5 0.59 28.74 -4.13
CA ASN A 5 0.74 28.92 -2.69
C ASN A 5 0.50 27.57 -2.00
N VAL A 6 1.54 26.98 -1.47
CA VAL A 6 1.53 25.65 -0.91
C VAL A 6 1.86 25.67 0.58
N GLY A 7 0.97 25.11 1.40
CA GLY A 7 1.13 25.00 2.85
C GLY A 7 1.59 23.61 3.28
N PHE A 8 2.32 23.55 4.38
CA PHE A 8 2.63 22.32 5.09
C PHE A 8 2.23 22.45 6.58
N LEU A 9 1.30 21.60 6.99
CA LEU A 9 0.93 21.42 8.39
C LEU A 9 1.70 20.22 8.95
N GLY A 10 2.86 20.49 9.52
CA GLY A 10 3.87 19.51 9.95
C GLY A 10 5.17 19.64 9.14
N LEU A 11 6.23 20.01 9.83
CA LEU A 11 7.57 20.22 9.26
C LEU A 11 8.59 19.24 9.88
N GLY A 12 8.14 18.02 10.10
CA GLY A 12 8.98 16.91 10.56
C GLY A 12 9.91 16.38 9.46
N LYS A 13 10.45 15.17 9.68
CA LYS A 13 11.45 14.54 8.80
C LYS A 13 10.96 14.31 7.36
N LEU A 14 9.65 14.21 7.14
CA LEU A 14 9.05 14.08 5.80
C LEU A 14 8.60 15.44 5.25
N GLY A 15 7.86 16.21 6.06
CA GLY A 15 7.24 17.45 5.61
C GLY A 15 8.24 18.53 5.23
N LEU A 16 9.28 18.74 6.03
CA LEU A 16 10.28 19.78 5.77
C LEU A 16 11.06 19.55 4.46
N PRO A 17 11.64 18.37 4.17
CA PRO A 17 12.33 18.17 2.89
C PRO A 17 11.42 18.35 1.67
N CYS A 18 10.16 17.89 1.73
CA CYS A 18 9.20 18.08 0.64
C CYS A 18 8.82 19.57 0.46
N ALA A 19 8.64 20.30 1.55
CA ALA A 19 8.39 21.74 1.53
C ALA A 19 9.57 22.49 0.88
N LEU A 20 10.81 22.16 1.26
CA LEU A 20 12.01 22.73 0.68
C LEU A 20 12.17 22.39 -0.82
N ALA A 21 11.76 21.20 -1.24
CA ALA A 21 11.79 20.85 -2.66
C ALA A 21 10.83 21.71 -3.49
N LEU A 22 9.62 21.98 -3.01
CA LEU A 22 8.66 22.85 -3.69
C LEU A 22 9.07 24.32 -3.69
N ASP A 23 9.72 24.79 -2.62
CA ASP A 23 10.32 26.13 -2.56
C ASP A 23 11.46 26.29 -3.59
N ASP A 24 12.30 25.27 -3.76
CA ASP A 24 13.39 25.24 -4.75
C ASP A 24 12.88 25.23 -6.19
N GLU A 25 11.69 24.68 -6.45
CA GLU A 25 10.98 24.74 -7.73
C GLU A 25 10.24 26.08 -7.99
N GLY A 26 10.32 27.01 -7.03
CA GLY A 26 9.81 28.38 -7.17
C GLY A 26 8.35 28.58 -6.78
N HIS A 27 7.75 27.66 -6.04
CA HIS A 27 6.44 27.85 -5.41
C HIS A 27 6.57 28.73 -4.16
N GLN A 28 5.46 29.38 -3.76
CA GLN A 28 5.39 30.08 -2.48
C GLN A 28 5.01 29.07 -1.41
N VAL A 29 5.97 28.70 -0.57
CA VAL A 29 5.78 27.66 0.44
C VAL A 29 5.58 28.30 1.82
N PHE A 30 4.55 27.84 2.52
CA PHE A 30 4.18 28.23 3.86
C PHE A 30 4.26 27.00 4.78
N GLY A 31 4.87 27.15 5.94
CA GLY A 31 5.05 26.04 6.84
C GLY A 31 4.67 26.35 8.28
N TYR A 32 3.97 25.41 8.90
CA TYR A 32 3.66 25.46 10.34
C TYR A 32 3.85 24.08 10.97
N ASP A 33 4.43 24.08 12.15
CA ASP A 33 4.54 22.90 13.02
C ASP A 33 4.18 23.28 14.45
N ILE A 34 3.44 22.43 15.15
CA ILE A 34 3.04 22.65 16.54
C ILE A 34 4.27 22.64 17.49
N SER A 35 5.37 22.04 17.07
CA SER A 35 6.62 21.99 17.82
C SER A 35 7.39 23.30 17.70
N GLU A 36 7.40 24.10 18.75
CA GLU A 36 8.23 25.33 18.82
C GLU A 36 9.72 25.04 18.56
N VAL A 37 10.19 23.87 18.97
CA VAL A 37 11.59 23.45 18.73
C VAL A 37 11.85 23.27 17.25
N THR A 38 10.93 22.61 16.53
CA THR A 38 11.01 22.45 15.08
C THR A 38 11.00 23.79 14.38
N MET A 39 10.05 24.66 14.69
CA MET A 39 9.93 26.00 14.11
C MET A 39 11.20 26.84 14.36
N LYS A 40 11.74 26.81 15.58
CA LYS A 40 12.97 27.52 15.94
C LYS A 40 14.19 26.97 15.19
N ASN A 41 14.32 25.65 15.03
CA ASN A 41 15.40 25.05 14.28
C ASN A 41 15.37 25.49 12.80
N ILE A 42 14.19 25.45 12.16
CA ILE A 42 14.02 25.89 10.78
C ILE A 42 14.35 27.38 10.62
N ALA A 43 13.84 28.21 11.52
CA ALA A 43 14.14 29.66 11.52
C ALA A 43 15.65 29.97 11.65
N ASN A 44 16.36 29.13 12.40
CA ASN A 44 17.82 29.24 12.57
C ASN A 44 18.62 28.47 11.49
N LYS A 45 17.98 27.91 10.48
CA LYS A 45 18.60 27.09 9.42
C LYS A 45 19.36 25.87 9.98
N VAL A 46 18.80 25.21 11.00
CA VAL A 46 19.40 24.01 11.62
C VAL A 46 18.54 22.79 11.33
N LEU A 47 19.11 21.80 10.68
CA LEU A 47 18.50 20.50 10.48
C LEU A 47 19.01 19.51 11.56
N PRO A 48 18.20 19.11 12.55
CA PRO A 48 18.66 18.30 13.68
C PRO A 48 18.78 16.80 13.36
N TYR A 49 18.63 16.40 12.10
CA TYR A 49 18.73 15.03 11.63
C TYR A 49 19.44 14.99 10.27
N ARG A 50 19.87 13.79 9.89
CA ARG A 50 20.53 13.60 8.59
C ARG A 50 19.50 13.28 7.51
N GLU A 51 19.45 14.14 6.48
CA GLU A 51 18.63 13.97 5.27
C GLU A 51 19.42 14.57 4.09
N GLU A 52 19.72 13.75 3.10
CA GLU A 52 20.60 14.13 2.00
C GLU A 52 20.08 15.36 1.24
N GLY A 53 20.94 16.37 1.05
CA GLY A 53 20.61 17.62 0.36
C GLY A 53 19.71 18.60 1.11
N SER A 54 19.06 18.18 2.20
CA SER A 54 18.05 19.02 2.88
C SER A 54 18.65 20.21 3.61
N GLN A 55 19.85 20.09 4.19
CA GLN A 55 20.51 21.23 4.84
C GLN A 55 20.85 22.34 3.84
N GLU A 56 21.31 21.97 2.65
CA GLU A 56 21.65 22.93 1.58
C GLU A 56 20.42 23.68 1.08
N LEU A 57 19.28 22.99 0.96
CA LEU A 57 18.00 23.63 0.61
C LEU A 57 17.50 24.50 1.77
N LEU A 58 17.62 24.05 3.00
CA LEU A 58 17.23 24.81 4.19
C LEU A 58 18.02 26.13 4.29
N ASP A 59 19.33 26.12 4.00
CA ASP A 59 20.17 27.30 4.08
C ASP A 59 19.72 28.41 3.12
N LYS A 60 19.26 28.04 1.92
CA LYS A 60 18.87 28.98 0.86
C LYS A 60 17.36 29.22 0.72
N ASN A 61 16.49 28.46 1.45
CA ASN A 61 15.06 28.54 1.27
C ASN A 61 14.46 29.93 1.56
N SER A 62 13.33 30.20 0.90
CA SER A 62 12.49 31.40 1.04
C SER A 62 11.13 31.10 1.68
N MET A 63 10.93 29.91 2.24
CA MET A 63 9.70 29.47 2.86
C MET A 63 9.25 30.42 3.99
N PHE A 64 7.94 30.71 4.02
CA PHE A 64 7.29 31.50 5.05
C PHE A 64 6.93 30.61 6.25
N LEU A 65 7.46 30.93 7.43
CA LEU A 65 7.07 30.28 8.66
C LEU A 65 5.82 30.94 9.23
N CYS A 66 4.72 30.19 9.28
CA CYS A 66 3.44 30.65 9.80
C CYS A 66 3.44 30.64 11.32
N TYR A 67 2.63 31.52 11.91
CA TYR A 67 2.45 31.59 13.35
C TYR A 67 1.50 30.47 13.85
N ASP A 68 0.48 30.15 13.05
CA ASP A 68 -0.53 29.14 13.34
C ASP A 68 -1.10 28.53 12.05
N SER A 69 -2.08 27.64 12.18
CA SER A 69 -2.78 27.02 11.05
C SER A 69 -3.71 27.99 10.32
N GLN A 70 -4.15 29.05 10.97
CA GLN A 70 -4.97 30.10 10.34
C GLN A 70 -4.20 30.81 9.23
N ASP A 71 -2.90 31.07 9.47
CA ASP A 71 -2.00 31.64 8.45
C ASP A 71 -1.90 30.72 7.22
N LEU A 72 -1.85 29.40 7.40
CA LEU A 72 -1.85 28.44 6.28
C LEU A 72 -3.15 28.55 5.48
N VAL A 73 -4.31 28.51 6.14
CA VAL A 73 -5.62 28.60 5.47
C VAL A 73 -5.78 29.93 4.75
N ALA A 74 -5.30 31.05 5.36
CA ALA A 74 -5.42 32.37 4.77
C ALA A 74 -4.60 32.54 3.48
N ASN A 75 -3.45 31.89 3.37
CA ASN A 75 -2.47 32.17 2.31
C ASN A 75 -2.33 31.05 1.28
N CYS A 76 -2.69 29.79 1.60
CA CYS A 76 -2.42 28.63 0.74
C CYS A 76 -3.64 28.21 -0.09
N ASP A 77 -3.40 27.66 -1.26
CA ASP A 77 -4.40 27.02 -2.12
C ASP A 77 -4.42 25.51 -1.93
N ILE A 78 -3.27 24.94 -1.51
CA ILE A 78 -3.04 23.53 -1.19
C ILE A 78 -2.36 23.45 0.16
N ILE A 79 -2.81 22.56 1.04
CA ILE A 79 -2.18 22.32 2.34
C ILE A 79 -1.87 20.82 2.47
N PHE A 80 -0.59 20.49 2.49
CA PHE A 80 -0.11 19.15 2.79
C PHE A 80 -0.08 18.90 4.30
N VAL A 81 -0.49 17.68 4.68
CA VAL A 81 -0.59 17.26 6.08
C VAL A 81 0.24 15.99 6.30
N PRO A 82 1.56 16.09 6.49
CA PRO A 82 2.45 14.99 6.82
C PRO A 82 2.55 14.76 8.34
N ILE A 83 1.44 14.85 9.05
CA ILE A 83 1.39 14.58 10.50
C ILE A 83 1.60 13.07 10.72
N GLN A 84 2.48 12.73 11.64
CA GLN A 84 2.75 11.33 11.96
C GLN A 84 1.54 10.63 12.56
N THR A 85 1.38 9.36 12.21
CA THR A 85 0.43 8.41 12.79
C THR A 85 1.22 7.35 13.53
N PRO A 86 1.65 7.62 14.77
CA PRO A 86 2.50 6.70 15.50
C PRO A 86 1.76 5.42 15.84
N HIS A 87 2.51 4.39 16.14
CA HIS A 87 2.01 3.16 16.73
C HIS A 87 2.47 3.09 18.21
N ASP A 88 1.84 2.23 18.97
CA ASP A 88 2.28 1.95 20.34
C ASP A 88 3.73 1.43 20.30
N PRO A 89 4.65 1.98 21.10
CA PRO A 89 6.06 1.55 21.15
C PRO A 89 6.29 0.05 21.36
N ARG A 90 5.32 -0.66 21.91
CA ARG A 90 5.35 -2.12 22.04
C ARG A 90 5.33 -2.86 20.70
N PHE A 91 4.86 -2.21 19.62
CA PHE A 91 4.68 -2.80 18.29
C PHE A 91 5.62 -2.22 17.22
N GLU A 92 6.74 -1.63 17.61
CA GLU A 92 7.77 -1.09 16.68
C GLU A 92 8.61 -2.16 15.97
N GLY A 93 8.39 -3.44 16.26
CA GLY A 93 9.18 -4.54 15.68
C GLY A 93 10.60 -4.67 16.28
N THR A 94 10.90 -3.95 17.37
CA THR A 94 12.19 -4.03 18.08
C THR A 94 12.24 -5.16 19.09
N THR A 95 11.11 -5.79 19.36
CA THR A 95 10.95 -6.98 20.22
C THR A 95 10.26 -8.10 19.45
N ARG A 96 10.28 -9.31 20.02
CA ARG A 96 9.54 -10.43 19.41
C ARG A 96 8.05 -10.12 19.35
N LEU A 97 7.42 -10.57 18.27
CA LEU A 97 5.98 -10.43 18.06
C LEU A 97 5.19 -11.11 19.18
N THR A 98 4.26 -10.38 19.79
CA THR A 98 3.30 -10.90 20.79
C THR A 98 2.02 -11.37 20.08
N GLU A 99 1.04 -11.88 20.84
CA GLU A 99 -0.30 -12.19 20.30
C GLU A 99 -1.14 -10.93 20.08
N GLU A 100 -0.87 -9.87 20.83
CA GLU A 100 -1.56 -8.58 20.70
C GLU A 100 -1.21 -7.89 19.37
N ARG A 101 -2.18 -7.13 18.84
CA ARG A 101 -2.04 -6.26 17.68
C ARG A 101 -2.68 -4.92 17.98
N ALA A 102 -2.17 -3.86 17.39
CA ALA A 102 -2.75 -2.53 17.50
C ALA A 102 -2.78 -1.84 16.13
N ASP A 103 -3.73 -0.94 15.98
CA ASP A 103 -3.79 0.03 14.91
C ASP A 103 -2.81 1.18 15.18
N PHE A 104 -2.65 2.09 14.22
CA PHE A 104 -1.94 3.34 14.43
C PHE A 104 -2.74 4.28 15.33
N ASP A 105 -2.04 5.21 15.95
CA ASP A 105 -2.66 6.32 16.68
C ASP A 105 -2.93 7.49 15.71
N TYR A 106 -4.19 7.84 15.56
CA TYR A 106 -4.64 8.90 14.65
C TYR A 106 -4.95 10.22 15.34
N ASP A 107 -4.76 10.34 16.65
CA ASP A 107 -5.22 11.50 17.43
C ASP A 107 -4.56 12.80 16.97
N TRP A 108 -3.26 12.77 16.67
CA TRP A 108 -2.56 13.94 16.15
C TRP A 108 -3.07 14.37 14.76
N LEU A 109 -3.30 13.40 13.87
CA LEU A 109 -3.85 13.66 12.55
C LEU A 109 -5.27 14.24 12.64
N LYS A 110 -6.12 13.64 13.47
CA LYS A 110 -7.50 14.11 13.72
C LYS A 110 -7.50 15.52 14.27
N ALA A 111 -6.65 15.81 15.25
CA ALA A 111 -6.54 17.13 15.84
C ALA A 111 -6.12 18.18 14.79
N GLY A 112 -5.10 17.89 13.97
CA GLY A 112 -4.63 18.80 12.94
C GLY A 112 -5.69 19.07 11.85
N ILE A 113 -6.41 18.04 11.40
CA ILE A 113 -7.47 18.19 10.40
C ILE A 113 -8.67 18.94 10.99
N THR A 114 -9.05 18.68 12.24
CA THR A 114 -10.14 19.40 12.92
C THR A 114 -9.81 20.87 13.10
N ASP A 115 -8.57 21.19 13.44
CA ASP A 115 -8.11 22.58 13.54
C ASP A 115 -8.18 23.28 12.17
N LEU A 116 -7.65 22.68 11.11
CA LEU A 116 -7.77 23.21 9.74
C LEU A 116 -9.24 23.47 9.36
N ASN A 117 -10.13 22.51 9.63
CA ASN A 117 -11.56 22.68 9.34
C ASN A 117 -12.14 23.89 10.07
N THR A 118 -11.79 24.08 11.35
CA THR A 118 -12.23 25.24 12.16
C THR A 118 -11.74 26.57 11.56
N GLN A 119 -10.48 26.63 11.14
CA GLN A 119 -9.92 27.82 10.52
C GLN A 119 -10.57 28.11 9.15
N MET A 120 -10.80 27.07 8.34
CA MET A 120 -11.48 27.19 7.04
C MET A 120 -12.89 27.74 7.19
N GLU A 121 -13.65 27.24 8.17
CA GLU A 121 -15.00 27.76 8.47
C GLU A 121 -14.97 29.22 8.93
N SER A 122 -14.00 29.58 9.78
CA SER A 122 -13.88 30.95 10.31
C SER A 122 -13.53 31.96 9.22
N LEU A 123 -12.75 31.56 8.21
CA LEU A 123 -12.32 32.40 7.09
C LEU A 123 -13.21 32.26 5.84
N ASP A 124 -14.18 31.34 5.84
CA ASP A 124 -14.95 30.91 4.64
C ASP A 124 -14.04 30.62 3.44
N ARG A 125 -12.90 29.99 3.68
CA ARG A 125 -11.90 29.62 2.68
C ARG A 125 -11.54 28.15 2.80
N PHE A 126 -11.62 27.41 1.67
CA PHE A 126 -11.47 25.96 1.62
C PHE A 126 -10.38 25.54 0.61
N PRO A 127 -9.09 25.67 0.97
CA PRO A 127 -7.99 25.12 0.18
C PRO A 127 -8.09 23.58 0.07
N ILE A 128 -7.38 23.00 -0.89
CA ILE A 128 -7.25 21.55 -1.01
C ILE A 128 -6.38 21.04 0.14
N VAL A 129 -6.87 20.10 0.92
CA VAL A 129 -6.11 19.44 1.99
C VAL A 129 -5.63 18.09 1.52
N VAL A 130 -4.33 17.86 1.64
CA VAL A 130 -3.66 16.66 1.15
C VAL A 130 -3.08 15.90 2.33
N ILE A 131 -3.73 14.80 2.74
CA ILE A 131 -3.22 13.92 3.79
C ILE A 131 -2.14 13.01 3.18
N ILE A 132 -0.96 13.01 3.79
CA ILE A 132 0.19 12.18 3.40
C ILE A 132 0.38 11.01 4.36
N SER A 133 -0.07 11.17 5.61
CA SER A 133 0.11 10.21 6.71
C SER A 133 -0.37 8.82 6.34
N THR A 134 0.39 7.80 6.71
CA THR A 134 -0.02 6.41 6.51
C THR A 134 -1.16 6.04 7.44
N VAL A 135 -2.24 5.50 6.88
CA VAL A 135 -3.44 5.05 7.61
C VAL A 135 -3.92 3.71 7.06
N LEU A 136 -4.69 2.95 7.85
CA LEU A 136 -5.32 1.71 7.41
C LEU A 136 -6.58 1.97 6.57
N PRO A 137 -7.01 1.03 5.72
CA PRO A 137 -8.18 1.18 4.85
C PRO A 137 -9.45 1.50 5.61
N GLY A 138 -10.11 2.60 5.24
CA GLY A 138 -11.34 3.09 5.85
C GLY A 138 -11.14 4.05 7.03
N THR A 139 -9.91 4.35 7.40
CA THR A 139 -9.58 5.26 8.51
C THR A 139 -10.06 6.68 8.22
N ILE A 140 -9.78 7.21 7.04
CA ILE A 140 -10.20 8.58 6.68
C ILE A 140 -11.72 8.69 6.70
N GLU A 141 -12.43 7.71 6.15
CA GLU A 141 -13.88 7.66 6.18
C GLU A 141 -14.43 7.65 7.61
N LYS A 142 -13.89 6.76 8.45
CA LYS A 142 -14.37 6.53 9.81
C LYS A 142 -13.98 7.62 10.79
N GLU A 143 -12.72 8.08 10.75
CA GLU A 143 -12.13 8.92 11.79
C GLU A 143 -12.12 10.40 11.43
N ILE A 144 -12.24 10.76 10.14
CA ILE A 144 -11.99 12.12 9.65
C ILE A 144 -13.20 12.72 8.94
N LEU A 145 -13.77 12.06 7.92
CA LEU A 145 -14.80 12.67 7.07
C LEU A 145 -16.08 13.04 7.82
N GLY A 146 -16.46 12.29 8.85
CA GLY A 146 -17.71 12.49 9.59
C GLY A 146 -17.82 13.81 10.37
N VAL A 147 -16.70 14.52 10.57
CA VAL A 147 -16.62 15.75 11.36
C VAL A 147 -16.26 16.98 10.52
N LEU A 148 -16.10 16.83 9.21
CA LEU A 148 -15.67 17.91 8.33
C LEU A 148 -16.84 18.65 7.69
N ASN A 149 -16.61 19.94 7.41
CA ASN A 149 -17.53 20.76 6.63
C ASN A 149 -17.69 20.16 5.22
N PRO A 150 -18.91 20.12 4.64
CA PRO A 150 -19.13 19.60 3.28
C PRO A 150 -18.34 20.31 2.16
N LYS A 151 -17.86 21.54 2.40
CA LYS A 151 -16.99 22.26 1.46
C LYS A 151 -15.52 21.82 1.55
N PHE A 152 -15.16 20.97 2.50
CA PHE A 152 -13.78 20.52 2.71
C PHE A 152 -13.33 19.66 1.53
N ARG A 153 -12.25 20.08 0.88
CA ARG A 153 -11.68 19.42 -0.30
C ARG A 153 -10.52 18.54 0.12
N LEU A 154 -10.72 17.23 0.09
CA LEU A 154 -9.75 16.27 0.59
C LEU A 154 -9.16 15.42 -0.52
N CYS A 155 -7.84 15.29 -0.51
CA CYS A 155 -7.09 14.29 -1.27
C CYS A 155 -6.17 13.51 -0.33
N TYR A 156 -6.14 12.20 -0.48
CA TYR A 156 -5.16 11.34 0.17
C TYR A 156 -4.03 11.04 -0.81
N ASN A 157 -2.81 11.44 -0.46
CA ASN A 157 -1.63 11.27 -1.31
C ASN A 157 -0.47 10.70 -0.48
N PRO A 158 -0.48 9.41 -0.16
CA PRO A 158 0.61 8.79 0.59
C PRO A 158 1.89 8.77 -0.23
N TYR A 159 3.01 9.08 0.40
CA TYR A 159 4.32 9.06 -0.25
C TYR A 159 4.98 7.68 -0.16
N PHE A 160 5.68 7.30 -1.23
CA PHE A 160 6.52 6.10 -1.32
C PHE A 160 7.99 6.51 -1.22
N ILE A 161 8.34 7.09 -0.07
CA ILE A 161 9.62 7.75 0.22
C ILE A 161 10.35 7.01 1.33
N ALA A 162 11.66 6.83 1.17
CA ALA A 162 12.56 6.35 2.21
C ALA A 162 13.23 7.53 2.93
N MET A 163 13.20 7.51 4.28
CA MET A 163 13.88 8.52 5.07
C MET A 163 15.40 8.46 4.84
N GLY A 164 16.04 9.61 4.73
CA GLY A 164 17.45 9.75 4.38
C GLY A 164 17.68 10.10 2.90
N THR A 165 16.72 9.78 2.02
CA THR A 165 16.72 10.11 0.59
C THR A 165 15.43 10.82 0.14
N THR A 166 14.74 11.47 1.07
CA THR A 166 13.41 12.07 0.86
C THR A 166 13.38 13.00 -0.35
N LEU A 167 14.37 13.85 -0.53
CA LEU A 167 14.44 14.78 -1.66
C LEU A 167 14.57 14.06 -3.01
N ALA A 168 15.42 13.03 -3.07
CA ALA A 168 15.61 12.25 -4.29
C ALA A 168 14.36 11.49 -4.67
N ASP A 169 13.72 10.84 -3.69
CA ASP A 169 12.48 10.08 -3.89
C ASP A 169 11.30 11.00 -4.23
N PHE A 170 11.20 12.19 -3.63
CA PHE A 170 10.16 13.18 -3.94
C PHE A 170 10.31 13.74 -5.35
N ARG A 171 11.55 13.96 -5.82
CA ARG A 171 11.83 14.48 -7.17
C ARG A 171 11.77 13.42 -8.26
N ASN A 172 11.97 12.14 -7.91
CA ASN A 172 12.02 11.04 -8.87
C ASN A 172 11.15 9.85 -8.40
N PRO A 173 9.85 10.05 -8.11
CA PRO A 173 9.00 8.95 -7.68
C PRO A 173 8.70 7.99 -8.84
N GLU A 174 8.49 6.71 -8.52
CA GLU A 174 8.02 5.73 -9.51
C GLU A 174 6.59 6.03 -9.97
N MET A 175 5.78 6.55 -9.07
CA MET A 175 4.38 6.94 -9.30
C MET A 175 3.90 7.91 -8.22
N ILE A 176 2.85 8.67 -8.53
CA ILE A 176 2.07 9.43 -7.55
C ILE A 176 0.69 8.81 -7.42
N LEU A 177 0.30 8.52 -6.20
CA LEU A 177 -1.01 7.93 -5.86
C LEU A 177 -1.95 8.99 -5.30
N PHE A 178 -3.11 9.16 -5.92
CA PHE A 178 -4.19 10.01 -5.41
C PHE A 178 -5.42 9.17 -5.06
N GLY A 179 -5.87 9.30 -3.81
CA GLY A 179 -7.17 8.88 -3.35
C GLY A 179 -8.07 10.10 -3.13
N THR A 180 -9.05 10.32 -3.98
CA THR A 180 -9.98 11.44 -3.86
C THR A 180 -11.26 11.20 -4.66
N GLU A 181 -12.35 11.84 -4.20
CA GLU A 181 -13.60 11.95 -4.94
C GLU A 181 -13.73 13.34 -5.61
N ASP A 182 -12.76 14.25 -5.40
CA ASP A 182 -12.70 15.60 -5.98
C ASP A 182 -11.72 15.60 -7.18
N GLU A 183 -12.24 15.45 -8.39
CA GLU A 183 -11.47 15.43 -9.63
C GLU A 183 -10.71 16.73 -9.86
N ASP A 184 -11.32 17.87 -9.57
CA ASP A 184 -10.69 19.20 -9.73
C ASP A 184 -9.49 19.33 -8.77
N ALA A 185 -9.60 18.78 -7.54
CA ALA A 185 -8.47 18.76 -6.60
C ALA A 185 -7.32 17.90 -7.13
N ALA A 186 -7.65 16.74 -7.71
CA ALA A 186 -6.63 15.87 -8.30
C ALA A 186 -5.91 16.53 -9.48
N GLU A 187 -6.63 17.29 -10.33
CA GLU A 187 -6.03 18.02 -11.45
C GLU A 187 -5.07 19.11 -10.98
N VAL A 188 -5.47 19.91 -9.98
CA VAL A 188 -4.59 20.94 -9.40
C VAL A 188 -3.33 20.32 -8.79
N LEU A 189 -3.46 19.20 -8.07
CA LEU A 189 -2.31 18.50 -7.51
C LEU A 189 -1.40 17.92 -8.60
N GLN A 190 -1.98 17.39 -9.68
CA GLN A 190 -1.19 16.91 -10.82
C GLN A 190 -0.43 18.05 -11.49
N GLU A 191 -1.02 19.24 -11.63
CA GLU A 191 -0.32 20.42 -12.14
C GLU A 191 0.85 20.81 -11.23
N LEU A 192 0.65 20.82 -9.91
CA LEU A 192 1.72 21.08 -8.92
C LEU A 192 2.87 20.08 -9.09
N TYR A 193 2.60 18.77 -9.05
CA TYR A 193 3.65 17.75 -9.16
C TYR A 193 4.36 17.75 -10.51
N SER A 194 3.66 18.13 -11.58
CA SER A 194 4.27 18.25 -12.92
C SER A 194 5.33 19.36 -13.02
N THR A 195 5.44 20.23 -12.00
CA THR A 195 6.56 21.19 -11.90
C THR A 195 7.83 20.53 -11.34
N VAL A 196 7.70 19.43 -10.61
CA VAL A 196 8.79 18.73 -9.93
C VAL A 196 9.30 17.54 -10.74
N HIS A 197 8.39 16.74 -11.36
CA HIS A 197 8.70 15.49 -12.06
C HIS A 197 7.65 15.11 -13.11
N ASN A 198 7.97 14.10 -13.94
CA ASN A 198 7.09 13.54 -14.96
C ASN A 198 6.62 12.10 -14.64
N ALA A 199 6.56 11.73 -13.35
CA ALA A 199 6.10 10.40 -12.95
C ALA A 199 4.61 10.18 -13.28
N PRO A 200 4.18 8.94 -13.52
CA PRO A 200 2.78 8.64 -13.77
C PRO A 200 1.90 8.88 -12.54
N PHE A 201 0.68 9.35 -12.78
CA PHE A 201 -0.33 9.56 -11.74
C PHE A 201 -1.35 8.43 -11.76
N PHE A 202 -1.64 7.86 -10.60
CA PHE A 202 -2.69 6.87 -10.41
C PHE A 202 -3.77 7.43 -9.50
N ARG A 203 -4.99 7.57 -10.02
CA ARG A 203 -6.16 8.06 -9.27
C ARG A 203 -7.07 6.92 -8.90
N THR A 204 -7.61 6.95 -7.67
CA THR A 204 -8.55 5.97 -7.16
C THR A 204 -9.34 6.55 -5.99
N THR A 205 -10.23 5.76 -5.36
CA THR A 205 -10.91 6.17 -4.12
C THR A 205 -9.93 6.29 -2.96
N ILE A 206 -10.28 7.07 -1.95
CA ILE A 206 -9.46 7.23 -0.73
C ILE A 206 -9.17 5.86 -0.11
N LYS A 207 -10.17 5.03 0.07
CA LYS A 207 -10.05 3.70 0.70
C LYS A 207 -9.13 2.74 -0.07
N ASN A 208 -9.16 2.80 -1.40
CA ASN A 208 -8.22 2.04 -2.22
C ASN A 208 -6.78 2.55 -2.04
N ALA A 209 -6.59 3.86 -2.02
CA ALA A 209 -5.27 4.46 -1.84
C ALA A 209 -4.67 4.16 -0.46
N GLU A 210 -5.49 4.13 0.60
CA GLU A 210 -5.11 3.69 1.94
C GLU A 210 -4.55 2.25 1.90
N LEU A 211 -5.28 1.31 1.26
CA LEU A 211 -4.82 -0.07 1.13
C LEU A 211 -3.55 -0.19 0.27
N ILE A 212 -3.49 0.52 -0.85
CA ILE A 212 -2.32 0.49 -1.75
C ILE A 212 -1.04 0.89 -0.99
N LYS A 213 -1.12 1.92 -0.14
CA LYS A 213 0.04 2.37 0.65
C LYS A 213 0.58 1.28 1.57
N VAL A 214 -0.25 0.63 2.35
CA VAL A 214 0.20 -0.41 3.26
C VAL A 214 0.56 -1.70 2.54
N ALA A 215 -0.15 -2.03 1.44
CA ALA A 215 0.18 -3.17 0.59
C ALA A 215 1.58 -3.05 -0.04
N TYR A 216 1.96 -1.86 -0.51
CA TYR A 216 3.29 -1.58 -1.02
C TYR A 216 4.39 -1.89 0.02
N ASN A 217 4.22 -1.37 1.24
CA ASN A 217 5.20 -1.57 2.30
C ASN A 217 5.31 -3.04 2.73
N THR A 218 4.17 -3.75 2.84
CA THR A 218 4.15 -5.17 3.24
C THR A 218 4.71 -6.09 2.14
N TYR A 219 4.51 -5.73 0.86
CA TYR A 219 5.12 -6.46 -0.26
C TYR A 219 6.66 -6.35 -0.25
N ILE A 220 7.21 -5.18 0.08
CA ILE A 220 8.65 -5.01 0.30
C ILE A 220 9.13 -5.91 1.44
N GLY A 221 8.40 -5.94 2.57
CA GLY A 221 8.71 -6.81 3.71
C GLY A 221 8.74 -8.29 3.31
N MET A 222 7.77 -8.75 2.51
CA MET A 222 7.72 -10.11 1.99
C MET A 222 8.96 -10.43 1.12
N LYS A 223 9.36 -9.53 0.22
CA LYS A 223 10.57 -9.71 -0.61
C LYS A 223 11.84 -9.86 0.24
N ILE A 224 11.95 -9.07 1.31
CA ILE A 224 13.10 -9.12 2.23
C ILE A 224 13.13 -10.46 2.98
N VAL A 225 12.00 -10.92 3.51
CA VAL A 225 11.90 -12.22 4.21
C VAL A 225 12.25 -13.36 3.26
N TYR A 226 11.74 -13.33 2.03
CA TYR A 226 12.08 -14.33 1.01
C TYR A 226 13.60 -14.37 0.73
N ALA A 227 14.22 -13.21 0.49
CA ALA A 227 15.65 -13.12 0.22
C ALA A 227 16.50 -13.65 1.39
N ASN A 228 16.10 -13.34 2.63
CA ASN A 228 16.77 -13.81 3.84
C ASN A 228 16.61 -15.33 4.02
N THR A 229 15.44 -15.89 3.67
CA THR A 229 15.24 -17.36 3.66
C THR A 229 16.16 -18.04 2.63
N MET A 230 16.30 -17.44 1.43
CA MET A 230 17.26 -17.95 0.44
C MET A 230 18.70 -17.88 0.96
N MET A 231 19.06 -16.80 1.67
CA MET A 231 20.39 -16.68 2.28
C MET A 231 20.67 -17.80 3.29
N GLU A 232 19.71 -18.13 4.16
CA GLU A 232 19.85 -19.23 5.13
C GLU A 232 20.02 -20.59 4.44
N ILE A 233 19.23 -20.86 3.39
CA ILE A 233 19.36 -22.09 2.59
C ILE A 233 20.75 -22.17 1.95
N CYS A 234 21.21 -21.08 1.34
CA CYS A 234 22.51 -21.02 0.68
C CYS A 234 23.65 -21.30 1.67
N GLU A 235 23.63 -20.68 2.85
CA GLU A 235 24.61 -20.90 3.91
C GLU A 235 24.64 -22.40 4.34
N LYS A 236 23.48 -22.98 4.61
CA LYS A 236 23.36 -24.38 5.09
C LYS A 236 23.67 -25.42 4.02
N SER A 237 23.52 -25.09 2.74
CA SER A 237 23.79 -25.98 1.60
C SER A 237 25.11 -25.72 0.89
N GLY A 238 25.88 -24.70 1.31
CA GLY A 238 27.17 -24.38 0.69
C GLY A 238 27.02 -23.72 -0.70
N VAL A 239 25.94 -22.99 -0.92
CA VAL A 239 25.65 -22.27 -2.17
C VAL A 239 25.93 -20.78 -1.97
N ASP A 240 26.38 -20.09 -3.01
CA ASP A 240 26.61 -18.66 -3.00
C ASP A 240 25.28 -17.90 -3.24
N VAL A 241 24.82 -17.15 -2.21
CA VAL A 241 23.55 -16.41 -2.26
C VAL A 241 23.59 -15.28 -3.29
N ASP A 242 24.71 -14.60 -3.46
CA ASP A 242 24.82 -13.48 -4.40
C ASP A 242 24.60 -13.97 -5.83
N SER A 243 25.20 -15.08 -6.21
CA SER A 243 24.97 -15.71 -7.51
C SER A 243 23.51 -16.11 -7.74
N VAL A 244 22.81 -16.60 -6.70
CA VAL A 244 21.39 -16.97 -6.78
C VAL A 244 20.52 -15.72 -6.99
N ILE A 245 20.69 -14.70 -6.17
CA ILE A 245 19.89 -13.47 -6.21
C ILE A 245 20.16 -12.66 -7.48
N ASP A 246 21.42 -12.55 -7.93
CA ASP A 246 21.79 -11.90 -9.19
C ASP A 246 21.06 -12.52 -10.38
N CYS A 247 21.06 -13.87 -10.46
CA CYS A 247 20.33 -14.58 -11.51
C CYS A 247 18.82 -14.33 -11.45
N LEU A 248 18.21 -14.41 -10.26
CA LEU A 248 16.78 -14.13 -10.09
C LEU A 248 16.42 -12.69 -10.46
N SER A 249 17.30 -11.73 -10.16
CA SER A 249 17.12 -10.31 -10.47
C SER A 249 17.10 -10.01 -11.98
N MET A 250 17.70 -10.89 -12.79
CA MET A 250 17.63 -10.78 -14.26
C MET A 250 16.26 -11.15 -14.84
N ALA A 251 15.40 -11.83 -14.06
CA ALA A 251 14.08 -12.28 -14.50
C ALA A 251 13.02 -11.15 -14.47
N SER A 252 13.28 -10.05 -15.19
CA SER A 252 12.46 -8.83 -15.17
C SER A 252 11.09 -8.99 -15.84
N ASP A 253 10.88 -10.03 -16.65
CA ASP A 253 9.60 -10.27 -17.30
C ASP A 253 8.56 -10.96 -16.38
N ARG A 254 9.00 -11.70 -15.37
CA ARG A 254 8.12 -12.45 -14.48
C ARG A 254 8.29 -12.09 -13.01
N LEU A 255 9.52 -12.19 -12.47
CA LEU A 255 9.76 -12.02 -11.04
C LEU A 255 9.80 -10.54 -10.63
N ILE A 256 10.40 -9.68 -11.45
CA ILE A 256 10.53 -8.24 -11.23
C ILE A 256 9.57 -7.51 -12.18
N SER A 257 8.29 -7.87 -12.16
CA SER A 257 7.28 -7.36 -13.07
C SER A 257 5.89 -7.39 -12.42
N PRO A 258 4.86 -6.74 -13.03
CA PRO A 258 3.48 -6.82 -12.52
C PRO A 258 2.78 -8.15 -12.81
N LYS A 259 3.41 -9.12 -13.47
CA LYS A 259 2.84 -10.45 -13.67
C LYS A 259 2.62 -11.13 -12.32
N TYR A 260 1.53 -11.88 -12.20
CA TYR A 260 1.11 -12.60 -11.00
C TYR A 260 0.72 -11.70 -9.79
N LEU A 261 0.49 -10.40 -10.00
CA LEU A 261 -0.02 -9.46 -8.99
C LEU A 261 -1.53 -9.18 -9.14
N ARG A 262 -2.29 -10.12 -9.65
CA ARG A 262 -3.75 -10.00 -9.74
C ARG A 262 -4.40 -11.03 -8.83
N GLY A 263 -5.38 -10.57 -8.05
CA GLY A 263 -6.23 -11.46 -7.26
C GLY A 263 -7.08 -12.37 -8.14
N GLY A 264 -7.48 -13.50 -7.60
CA GLY A 264 -8.28 -14.53 -8.26
C GLY A 264 -8.03 -15.89 -7.62
N MET A 265 -8.23 -16.95 -8.39
CA MET A 265 -7.90 -18.31 -7.96
C MET A 265 -6.41 -18.42 -7.63
N GLY A 266 -6.08 -19.30 -6.69
CA GLY A 266 -4.71 -19.58 -6.29
C GLY A 266 -3.82 -20.06 -7.44
N ASP A 267 -2.52 -20.13 -7.16
CA ASP A 267 -1.54 -20.65 -8.09
C ASP A 267 -1.81 -22.14 -8.43
N GLY A 268 -1.28 -22.58 -9.55
CA GLY A 268 -1.53 -23.95 -10.03
C GLY A 268 -0.47 -24.47 -10.97
N GLY A 269 -0.78 -25.60 -11.56
CA GLY A 269 0.09 -26.32 -12.48
C GLY A 269 1.08 -27.24 -11.77
N GLY A 270 1.89 -27.92 -12.58
CA GLY A 270 2.84 -28.91 -12.09
C GLY A 270 4.08 -28.36 -11.38
N CYS A 271 4.21 -27.02 -11.24
CA CYS A 271 5.40 -26.39 -10.69
C CYS A 271 5.14 -25.73 -9.33
N HIS A 272 4.28 -24.71 -9.25
CA HIS A 272 4.21 -23.84 -8.08
C HIS A 272 3.89 -24.57 -6.77
N PRO A 273 2.78 -25.32 -6.65
CA PRO A 273 2.51 -26.06 -5.40
C PRO A 273 3.58 -27.11 -5.10
N ARG A 274 3.97 -27.88 -6.12
CA ARG A 274 4.98 -28.95 -5.98
C ARG A 274 6.31 -28.41 -5.46
N ASP A 275 6.81 -27.33 -6.04
CA ASP A 275 8.12 -26.78 -5.71
C ASP A 275 8.10 -26.11 -4.32
N ASN A 276 7.00 -25.45 -3.92
CA ASN A 276 6.84 -24.97 -2.56
C ASN A 276 6.82 -26.12 -1.53
N ILE A 277 6.14 -27.23 -1.83
CA ILE A 277 6.13 -28.42 -0.97
C ILE A 277 7.54 -29.02 -0.86
N ALA A 278 8.25 -29.13 -1.98
CA ALA A 278 9.63 -29.63 -1.99
C ALA A 278 10.60 -28.72 -1.21
N MET A 279 10.43 -27.40 -1.34
CA MET A 279 11.22 -26.42 -0.58
C MET A 279 10.90 -26.45 0.91
N SER A 280 9.64 -26.68 1.30
CA SER A 280 9.27 -26.90 2.70
C SER A 280 9.95 -28.17 3.26
N TRP A 281 9.98 -29.27 2.49
CA TRP A 281 10.72 -30.45 2.88
C TRP A 281 12.22 -30.14 3.07
N LEU A 282 12.84 -29.42 2.12
CA LEU A 282 14.24 -29.02 2.23
C LEU A 282 14.49 -28.10 3.43
N ALA A 283 13.58 -27.17 3.72
CA ALA A 283 13.66 -26.31 4.89
C ALA A 283 13.75 -27.11 6.19
N ARG A 284 12.99 -28.22 6.30
CA ARG A 284 13.03 -29.14 7.44
C ARG A 284 14.31 -29.98 7.49
N GLU A 285 14.79 -30.48 6.32
CA GLU A 285 16.04 -31.22 6.25
C GLU A 285 17.27 -30.38 6.64
N LEU A 286 17.26 -29.09 6.31
CA LEU A 286 18.32 -28.15 6.64
C LEU A 286 18.16 -27.50 8.03
N ASP A 287 17.09 -27.83 8.76
CA ASP A 287 16.75 -27.20 10.05
C ASP A 287 16.76 -25.67 9.97
N LEU A 288 15.98 -25.12 9.01
CA LEU A 288 15.84 -23.68 8.86
C LEU A 288 15.14 -23.07 10.08
N SER A 289 15.48 -21.83 10.40
CA SER A 289 14.86 -21.07 11.49
C SER A 289 13.36 -20.76 11.24
N PHE A 290 12.91 -20.80 9.97
CA PHE A 290 11.54 -20.55 9.56
C PHE A 290 11.22 -21.25 8.23
N ASP A 291 10.11 -22.00 8.20
CA ASP A 291 9.59 -22.60 6.97
C ASP A 291 8.65 -21.62 6.25
N PHE A 292 9.25 -20.76 5.42
CA PHE A 292 8.52 -19.79 4.59
C PHE A 292 7.60 -20.47 3.57
N PHE A 293 8.01 -21.62 3.04
CA PHE A 293 7.29 -22.33 1.98
C PHE A 293 6.04 -23.03 2.49
N GLU A 294 6.09 -23.61 3.70
CA GLU A 294 4.90 -24.09 4.39
C GLU A 294 3.88 -22.97 4.59
N THR A 295 4.35 -21.79 5.03
CA THR A 295 3.48 -20.64 5.21
C THR A 295 2.78 -20.21 3.92
N LEU A 296 3.46 -20.26 2.77
CA LEU A 296 2.85 -20.00 1.47
C LEU A 296 1.77 -21.02 1.12
N MET A 297 2.05 -22.31 1.33
CA MET A 297 1.11 -23.40 1.05
C MET A 297 -0.13 -23.34 1.96
N VAL A 298 0.07 -23.09 3.26
CA VAL A 298 -1.02 -22.88 4.22
C VAL A 298 -1.86 -21.65 3.83
N GLY A 299 -1.22 -20.54 3.47
CA GLY A 299 -1.94 -19.37 2.97
C GLY A 299 -2.77 -19.63 1.73
N ARG A 300 -2.25 -20.43 0.78
CA ARG A 300 -2.97 -20.90 -0.42
C ARG A 300 -4.22 -21.70 -0.06
N GLU A 301 -4.11 -22.60 0.90
CA GLU A 301 -5.23 -23.43 1.38
C GLU A 301 -6.32 -22.57 2.03
N TYR A 302 -5.98 -21.70 2.98
CA TYR A 302 -6.95 -20.80 3.63
C TYR A 302 -7.64 -19.84 2.64
N GLN A 303 -6.93 -19.34 1.64
CA GLN A 303 -7.54 -18.50 0.60
C GLN A 303 -8.51 -19.30 -0.26
N THR A 304 -8.19 -20.56 -0.58
CA THR A 304 -9.09 -21.44 -1.34
C THR A 304 -10.33 -21.81 -0.51
N GLU A 305 -10.17 -22.07 0.78
CA GLU A 305 -11.28 -22.31 1.72
C GLU A 305 -12.21 -21.09 1.81
N TRP A 306 -11.65 -19.89 1.95
CA TRP A 306 -12.44 -18.66 1.93
C TRP A 306 -13.24 -18.47 0.63
N LEU A 307 -12.67 -18.81 -0.52
CA LEU A 307 -13.37 -18.77 -1.81
C LEU A 307 -14.49 -19.82 -1.87
N ALA A 308 -14.27 -20.99 -1.30
CA ALA A 308 -15.29 -22.03 -1.17
C ALA A 308 -16.46 -21.56 -0.30
N GLU A 309 -16.17 -20.96 0.86
CA GLU A 309 -17.19 -20.36 1.73
C GLU A 309 -17.97 -19.24 1.02
N LEU A 310 -17.29 -18.39 0.26
CA LEU A 310 -17.93 -17.32 -0.52
C LEU A 310 -18.91 -17.91 -1.55
N LEU A 311 -18.51 -18.94 -2.30
CA LEU A 311 -19.37 -19.62 -3.27
C LEU A 311 -20.60 -20.24 -2.57
N MET A 312 -20.39 -20.97 -1.48
CA MET A 312 -21.46 -21.66 -0.76
C MET A 312 -22.44 -20.67 -0.13
N THR A 313 -21.93 -19.60 0.53
CA THR A 313 -22.78 -18.56 1.12
C THR A 313 -23.60 -17.82 0.05
N THR A 314 -23.00 -17.57 -1.11
CA THR A 314 -23.72 -16.93 -2.24
C THR A 314 -24.78 -17.86 -2.84
N SER A 315 -24.48 -19.15 -2.91
CA SER A 315 -25.41 -20.20 -3.34
C SER A 315 -26.64 -20.24 -2.44
N GLU A 316 -26.44 -20.33 -1.14
CA GLU A 316 -27.53 -20.32 -0.15
C GLU A 316 -28.36 -19.03 -0.21
N ALA A 317 -27.70 -17.87 -0.24
CA ALA A 317 -28.38 -16.56 -0.27
C ALA A 317 -29.22 -16.34 -1.54
N SER A 318 -28.81 -16.94 -2.65
CA SER A 318 -29.49 -16.79 -3.95
C SER A 318 -30.46 -17.91 -4.26
N ASP A 319 -30.57 -18.98 -3.44
CA ASP A 319 -31.29 -20.20 -3.67
C ASP A 319 -30.98 -20.83 -5.06
N ARG A 320 -29.67 -20.88 -5.38
CA ARG A 320 -29.14 -21.41 -6.64
C ARG A 320 -27.98 -22.34 -6.38
N ASP A 321 -27.95 -23.46 -7.11
CA ASP A 321 -26.85 -24.41 -6.97
C ASP A 321 -25.49 -23.81 -7.40
N PRO A 322 -24.41 -24.14 -6.72
CA PRO A 322 -23.08 -23.73 -7.10
C PRO A 322 -22.60 -24.52 -8.33
N PHE A 323 -21.77 -23.86 -9.15
CA PHE A 323 -21.20 -24.42 -10.36
C PHE A 323 -19.86 -23.80 -10.67
N MET A 324 -18.86 -24.61 -11.03
CA MET A 324 -17.52 -24.12 -11.32
C MET A 324 -17.22 -24.14 -12.83
N LEU A 325 -16.46 -23.13 -13.30
CA LEU A 325 -16.02 -22.99 -14.69
C LEU A 325 -14.49 -23.06 -14.74
N GLY A 326 -13.96 -24.02 -15.51
CA GLY A 326 -12.54 -24.25 -15.67
C GLY A 326 -11.97 -25.24 -14.63
N GLU A 327 -11.63 -26.44 -15.08
CA GLU A 327 -10.97 -27.47 -14.28
C GLU A 327 -9.44 -27.45 -14.46
N ALA A 328 -8.99 -27.00 -15.65
CA ALA A 328 -7.57 -26.84 -15.93
C ALA A 328 -6.94 -25.76 -15.04
N PHE A 329 -5.62 -25.88 -14.76
CA PHE A 329 -4.94 -24.92 -13.88
C PHE A 329 -4.78 -23.52 -14.49
N LYS A 330 -5.00 -23.35 -15.78
CA LYS A 330 -5.01 -22.08 -16.52
C LYS A 330 -5.73 -22.22 -17.84
N GLU A 331 -6.00 -21.09 -18.50
CA GLU A 331 -6.58 -21.04 -19.83
C GLU A 331 -5.74 -21.78 -20.89
N GLN A 332 -6.42 -22.26 -21.94
CA GLN A 332 -5.82 -22.89 -23.13
C GLN A 332 -4.93 -24.11 -22.83
N THR A 333 -5.27 -24.88 -21.82
CA THR A 333 -4.63 -26.16 -21.51
C THR A 333 -5.66 -27.17 -21.03
N ASN A 334 -5.35 -28.44 -21.14
CA ASN A 334 -6.14 -29.53 -20.56
C ASN A 334 -5.44 -30.15 -19.32
N LEU A 335 -4.45 -29.48 -18.76
CA LEU A 335 -3.71 -29.99 -17.61
C LEU A 335 -4.40 -29.59 -16.31
N THR A 336 -4.77 -30.59 -15.52
CA THR A 336 -5.45 -30.44 -14.23
C THR A 336 -4.53 -30.58 -13.01
N VAL A 337 -3.27 -30.94 -13.25
CA VAL A 337 -2.27 -31.12 -12.17
C VAL A 337 -2.09 -29.81 -11.40
N GLY A 338 -2.27 -29.89 -10.08
CA GLY A 338 -2.16 -28.72 -9.19
C GLY A 338 -3.25 -27.68 -9.41
N SER A 339 -4.36 -28.03 -10.06
CA SER A 339 -5.47 -27.08 -10.29
C SER A 339 -6.06 -26.54 -8.99
N PRO A 340 -6.13 -25.21 -8.83
CA PRO A 340 -6.77 -24.60 -7.67
C PRO A 340 -8.29 -24.83 -7.66
N ALA A 341 -8.92 -25.01 -8.82
CA ALA A 341 -10.34 -25.37 -8.93
C ALA A 341 -10.61 -26.76 -8.36
N ILE A 342 -9.77 -27.73 -8.64
CA ILE A 342 -9.88 -29.08 -8.06
C ILE A 342 -9.64 -29.03 -6.54
N LEU A 343 -8.67 -28.25 -6.06
CA LEU A 343 -8.47 -28.06 -4.63
C LEU A 343 -9.73 -27.51 -3.97
N MET A 344 -10.34 -26.46 -4.53
CA MET A 344 -11.57 -25.86 -4.02
C MET A 344 -12.73 -26.87 -4.04
N LYS A 345 -12.90 -27.63 -5.10
CA LYS A 345 -13.90 -28.70 -5.18
C LYS A 345 -13.74 -29.73 -4.05
N ASN A 346 -12.49 -30.17 -3.82
CA ASN A 346 -12.19 -31.13 -2.76
C ASN A 346 -12.49 -30.56 -1.37
N MET A 347 -12.15 -29.29 -1.11
CA MET A 347 -12.49 -28.61 0.14
C MET A 347 -14.00 -28.47 0.35
N ILE A 348 -14.75 -28.19 -0.70
CA ILE A 348 -16.23 -28.14 -0.61
C ILE A 348 -16.78 -29.53 -0.33
N GLN A 349 -16.27 -30.57 -0.96
CA GLN A 349 -16.66 -31.95 -0.66
C GLN A 349 -16.36 -32.32 0.79
N GLU A 350 -15.20 -31.91 1.30
CA GLU A 350 -14.80 -32.16 2.70
C GLU A 350 -15.64 -31.37 3.71
N GLY A 351 -15.84 -30.07 3.48
CA GLY A 351 -16.52 -29.17 4.43
C GLY A 351 -18.04 -29.24 4.38
N TRP A 352 -18.63 -29.44 3.21
CA TRP A 352 -20.10 -29.42 3.02
C TRP A 352 -20.68 -30.74 2.53
N GLY A 353 -19.85 -31.72 2.20
CA GLY A 353 -20.30 -33.01 1.69
C GLY A 353 -20.90 -32.95 0.27
N LEU A 354 -20.62 -31.87 -0.48
CA LEU A 354 -21.19 -31.62 -1.81
C LEU A 354 -20.16 -31.86 -2.90
N ASP A 355 -20.54 -32.62 -3.93
CA ASP A 355 -19.76 -32.78 -5.16
C ASP A 355 -20.24 -31.75 -6.20
N ILE A 356 -19.52 -30.63 -6.31
CA ILE A 356 -19.86 -29.54 -7.22
C ILE A 356 -19.40 -29.88 -8.64
N PRO A 357 -20.27 -29.74 -9.66
CA PRO A 357 -19.86 -29.94 -11.04
C PRO A 357 -18.93 -28.82 -11.52
N ILE A 358 -17.90 -29.20 -12.27
CA ILE A 358 -17.00 -28.28 -12.97
C ILE A 358 -17.16 -28.50 -14.47
N HIS A 359 -17.46 -27.43 -15.21
CA HIS A 359 -17.45 -27.48 -16.68
C HIS A 359 -16.12 -26.95 -17.21
N ASP A 360 -15.45 -27.75 -18.02
CA ASP A 360 -14.27 -27.33 -18.76
C ASP A 360 -14.23 -28.11 -20.10
N PRO A 361 -14.44 -27.44 -21.25
CA PRO A 361 -14.52 -28.12 -22.54
C PRO A 361 -13.20 -28.76 -22.98
N HIS A 362 -12.09 -28.50 -22.27
CA HIS A 362 -10.80 -29.06 -22.60
C HIS A 362 -10.42 -30.27 -21.74
N THR A 363 -11.09 -30.49 -20.60
CA THR A 363 -10.76 -31.53 -19.64
C THR A 363 -11.85 -32.56 -19.42
N ASN A 364 -13.12 -32.19 -19.58
CA ASN A 364 -14.25 -33.06 -19.29
C ASN A 364 -15.50 -32.79 -20.18
N ASP A 365 -16.47 -33.70 -20.11
CA ASP A 365 -17.72 -33.65 -20.88
C ASP A 365 -18.91 -33.12 -20.04
N VAL A 366 -18.66 -32.49 -18.88
CA VAL A 366 -19.71 -31.90 -18.05
C VAL A 366 -20.39 -30.77 -18.85
N PRO A 367 -21.70 -30.83 -19.12
CA PRO A 367 -22.35 -29.81 -19.94
C PRO A 367 -22.43 -28.48 -19.23
N PHE A 368 -22.32 -27.40 -19.98
CA PHE A 368 -22.63 -26.06 -19.45
C PHE A 368 -24.10 -26.02 -19.01
N PRO A 369 -24.43 -25.54 -17.79
CA PRO A 369 -25.77 -25.60 -17.26
C PRO A 369 -26.76 -24.71 -18.05
N THR A 370 -27.97 -25.19 -18.24
CA THR A 370 -29.07 -24.42 -18.86
C THR A 370 -29.90 -23.66 -17.86
N GLU A 371 -29.75 -23.97 -16.57
CA GLU A 371 -30.44 -23.32 -15.47
C GLU A 371 -29.55 -22.25 -14.82
N ALA A 372 -30.18 -21.30 -14.10
CA ALA A 372 -29.45 -20.29 -13.38
C ALA A 372 -28.65 -20.91 -12.20
N LYS A 373 -27.33 -20.73 -12.19
CA LYS A 373 -26.41 -21.19 -11.16
C LYS A 373 -25.67 -20.02 -10.55
N VAL A 374 -24.98 -20.26 -9.43
CA VAL A 374 -23.92 -19.38 -8.95
C VAL A 374 -22.64 -19.90 -9.55
N PHE A 375 -22.01 -19.09 -10.38
CA PHE A 375 -20.78 -19.46 -11.07
C PHE A 375 -19.55 -18.96 -10.31
N PHE A 376 -18.54 -19.80 -10.29
CA PHE A 376 -17.21 -19.47 -9.82
C PHE A 376 -16.16 -19.86 -10.87
#